data_7800e5e00c31402b5ab9073b30df1cff
#
_entry.id   7800e5e00c31402b5ab9073b30df1cff
#
_cell.length_a   1.000
_cell.length_b   1.000
_cell.length_c   1.000
_cell.angle_alpha   90.00
_cell.angle_beta   90.00
_cell.angle_gamma   90.00
#
_symmetry.space_group_name_H-M   'P 1'
#
loop_
_entity.id
_entity.type
_entity.pdbx_description
1 polymer ?
#
loop_
_entity_poly.entity_id
_entity_poly.type
_entity_poly.pdbx_seq_one_letter_code
_entity_poly.pdbx_strand_id
1 'polypeptide(L)'
;MTREDSIRQIENYPPFNEQEEKDKALILGWIRNNENAFSRENTVAHITASAWVVNKDRSKVLMVYHNIYNSWSWLGGHADGETDLLSVAIREVKEEAGISNVRPVSEEIFSLESLTVDGHVKKGNYVSSHLHLNITYLLEADSEEQVSVKADGNSGVMWFSPEDALEKSTEPWFVVHIYSKLIKKMGI
;
A
#
# COMPACT_ATOMS: atom_id res chain seq x y z
N MET A 1 -5.05 4.61 -17.91
CA MET A 1 -4.82 5.89 -17.18
C MET A 1 -3.48 6.46 -17.62
N THR A 2 -3.35 7.77 -17.83
CA THR A 2 -2.07 8.42 -18.15
C THR A 2 -1.38 8.91 -16.87
N ARG A 3 -0.09 9.27 -16.97
CA ARG A 3 0.65 9.90 -15.86
C ARG A 3 -0.03 11.19 -15.38
N GLU A 4 -0.54 11.99 -16.29
CA GLU A 4 -1.27 13.23 -16.01
C GLU A 4 -2.58 12.97 -15.27
N ASP A 5 -3.25 11.84 -15.57
CA ASP A 5 -4.45 11.41 -14.85
C ASP A 5 -4.12 11.05 -13.40
N SER A 6 -3.04 10.31 -13.16
CA SER A 6 -2.57 9.97 -11.81
C SER A 6 -2.18 11.23 -11.02
N ILE A 7 -1.48 12.18 -11.66
CA ILE A 7 -1.16 13.47 -11.04
C ILE A 7 -2.44 14.20 -10.62
N ARG A 8 -3.45 14.28 -11.50
CA ARG A 8 -4.73 14.92 -11.18
C ARG A 8 -5.48 14.25 -10.05
N GLN A 9 -5.46 12.91 -9.98
CA GLN A 9 -6.06 12.19 -8.85
C GLN A 9 -5.40 12.57 -7.53
N ILE A 10 -4.06 12.60 -7.50
CA ILE A 10 -3.31 12.99 -6.31
C ILE A 10 -3.55 14.46 -5.96
N GLU A 11 -3.60 15.37 -6.95
CA GLU A 11 -3.92 16.78 -6.75
C GLU A 11 -5.31 16.99 -6.12
N ASN A 12 -6.29 16.24 -6.57
CA ASN A 12 -7.67 16.34 -6.09
C ASN A 12 -7.90 15.63 -4.75
N TYR A 13 -7.00 14.77 -4.31
CA TYR A 13 -7.12 14.08 -3.03
C TYR A 13 -7.09 15.06 -1.85
N PRO A 14 -8.13 15.09 -0.98
CA PRO A 14 -8.15 15.92 0.21
C PRO A 14 -7.34 15.24 1.33
N PRO A 15 -6.23 15.82 1.80
CA PRO A 15 -5.46 15.24 2.89
C PRO A 15 -6.27 15.13 4.17
N PHE A 16 -6.15 14.01 4.87
CA PHE A 16 -6.85 13.75 6.13
C PHE A 16 -6.21 14.47 7.32
N ASN A 17 -4.91 14.68 7.29
CA ASN A 17 -4.13 15.30 8.36
C ASN A 17 -2.87 15.98 7.80
N GLU A 18 -2.10 16.63 8.68
CA GLU A 18 -0.85 17.32 8.30
C GLU A 18 0.19 16.38 7.67
N GLN A 19 0.28 15.12 8.12
CA GLN A 19 1.17 14.12 7.52
C GLN A 19 0.84 13.94 6.04
N GLU A 20 -0.42 13.65 5.71
CA GLU A 20 -0.84 13.47 4.31
C GLU A 20 -0.68 14.74 3.48
N GLU A 21 -0.85 15.93 4.08
CA GLU A 21 -0.60 17.19 3.40
C GLU A 21 0.87 17.32 2.96
N LYS A 22 1.81 17.01 3.86
CA LYS A 22 3.25 17.03 3.56
C LYS A 22 3.66 15.94 2.57
N ASP A 23 3.16 14.72 2.78
CA ASP A 23 3.43 13.58 1.91
C ASP A 23 2.89 13.82 0.50
N LYS A 24 1.67 14.36 0.37
CA LYS A 24 1.09 14.76 -0.92
C LYS A 24 1.97 15.76 -1.67
N ALA A 25 2.43 16.80 -0.97
CA ALA A 25 3.30 17.81 -1.58
C ALA A 25 4.62 17.21 -2.07
N LEU A 26 5.23 16.30 -1.29
CA LEU A 26 6.44 15.57 -1.64
C LEU A 26 6.21 14.68 -2.87
N ILE A 27 5.16 13.87 -2.86
CA ILE A 27 4.79 12.95 -3.95
C ILE A 27 4.58 13.72 -5.26
N LEU A 28 3.79 14.78 -5.24
CA LEU A 28 3.53 15.62 -6.41
C LEU A 28 4.81 16.28 -6.93
N GLY A 29 5.64 16.82 -6.01
CA GLY A 29 6.92 17.41 -6.36
C GLY A 29 7.86 16.38 -7.02
N TRP A 30 7.90 15.15 -6.50
CA TRP A 30 8.72 14.08 -7.05
C TRP A 30 8.25 13.64 -8.44
N ILE A 31 6.98 13.33 -8.58
CA ILE A 31 6.43 12.88 -9.88
C ILE A 31 6.67 13.94 -10.96
N ARG A 32 6.46 15.22 -10.68
CA ARG A 32 6.63 16.29 -11.68
C ARG A 32 8.06 16.47 -12.17
N ASN A 33 9.05 16.18 -11.33
CA ASN A 33 10.46 16.40 -11.63
C ASN A 33 11.23 15.13 -12.02
N ASN A 34 10.59 13.96 -12.03
CA ASN A 34 11.26 12.69 -12.36
C ASN A 34 10.38 11.88 -13.33
N GLU A 35 10.83 11.75 -14.57
CA GLU A 35 10.11 11.00 -15.61
C GLU A 35 9.93 9.52 -15.23
N ASN A 36 10.92 8.93 -14.55
CA ASN A 36 10.93 7.55 -14.10
C ASN A 36 10.37 7.36 -12.67
N ALA A 37 9.57 8.30 -12.14
CA ALA A 37 9.01 8.21 -10.79
C ALA A 37 8.15 6.95 -10.55
N PHE A 38 7.54 6.40 -11.58
CA PHE A 38 6.71 5.17 -11.49
C PHE A 38 7.53 3.88 -11.62
N SER A 39 8.84 3.96 -11.89
CA SER A 39 9.71 2.80 -12.03
C SER A 39 10.61 2.62 -10.81
N ARG A 40 10.77 1.38 -10.33
CA ARG A 40 11.75 1.02 -9.29
C ARG A 40 13.22 1.18 -9.76
N GLU A 41 13.45 1.44 -11.04
CA GLU A 41 14.77 1.85 -11.54
C GLU A 41 15.19 3.21 -10.96
N ASN A 42 14.23 4.03 -10.54
CA ASN A 42 14.51 5.20 -9.70
C ASN A 42 14.84 4.72 -8.28
N THR A 43 16.11 4.57 -7.99
CA THR A 43 16.62 4.00 -6.73
C THR A 43 16.57 4.98 -5.55
N VAL A 44 16.13 6.22 -5.75
CA VAL A 44 15.99 7.23 -4.68
C VAL A 44 14.57 7.22 -4.12
N ALA A 45 13.59 7.29 -5.00
CA ALA A 45 12.17 7.20 -4.64
C ALA A 45 11.34 6.79 -5.86
N HIS A 46 10.32 5.97 -5.64
CA HIS A 46 9.41 5.56 -6.71
C HIS A 46 8.00 5.29 -6.18
N ILE A 47 7.05 5.34 -7.10
CA ILE A 47 5.64 5.15 -6.78
C ILE A 47 5.34 3.68 -6.49
N THR A 48 4.57 3.46 -5.42
CA THR A 48 3.98 2.19 -5.05
C THR A 48 2.47 2.35 -4.87
N ALA A 49 1.73 1.26 -4.96
CA ALA A 49 0.31 1.24 -4.67
C ALA A 49 -0.01 0.14 -3.67
N SER A 50 -0.76 0.49 -2.64
CA SER A 50 -1.18 -0.43 -1.58
C SER A 50 -2.70 -0.49 -1.46
N ALA A 51 -3.16 -1.57 -0.85
CA ALA A 51 -4.55 -1.79 -0.55
C ALA A 51 -4.76 -1.97 0.96
N TRP A 52 -5.70 -1.21 1.52
CA TRP A 52 -6.32 -1.55 2.78
C TRP A 52 -7.55 -2.38 2.47
N VAL A 53 -7.44 -3.70 2.65
CA VAL A 53 -8.48 -4.65 2.24
C VAL A 53 -9.33 -5.01 3.44
N VAL A 54 -10.64 -4.78 3.32
CA VAL A 54 -11.61 -5.06 4.39
C VAL A 54 -12.69 -6.03 3.91
N ASN A 55 -13.35 -6.69 4.84
CA ASN A 55 -14.58 -7.40 4.54
C ASN A 55 -15.78 -6.44 4.51
N LYS A 56 -16.94 -6.93 4.08
CA LYS A 56 -18.14 -6.12 3.81
C LYS A 56 -18.59 -5.25 4.99
N ASP A 57 -18.55 -5.77 6.21
CA ASP A 57 -18.95 -5.05 7.43
C ASP A 57 -17.80 -4.30 8.11
N ARG A 58 -16.60 -4.34 7.51
CA ARG A 58 -15.38 -3.70 7.99
C ARG A 58 -14.87 -4.22 9.35
N SER A 59 -15.35 -5.37 9.78
CA SER A 59 -14.90 -6.02 11.01
C SER A 59 -13.57 -6.75 10.90
N LYS A 60 -13.10 -6.97 9.66
CA LYS A 60 -11.84 -7.66 9.38
C LYS A 60 -11.00 -6.90 8.36
N VAL A 61 -9.68 -7.00 8.53
CA VAL A 61 -8.65 -6.47 7.62
C VAL A 61 -7.76 -7.62 7.17
N LEU A 62 -7.47 -7.69 5.87
CA LEU A 62 -6.55 -8.68 5.31
C LEU A 62 -5.12 -8.17 5.39
N MET A 63 -4.22 -9.00 5.91
CA MET A 63 -2.78 -8.70 5.98
C MET A 63 -1.95 -9.87 5.48
N VAL A 64 -0.72 -9.56 5.04
CA VAL A 64 0.31 -10.51 4.66
C VAL A 64 1.47 -10.45 5.65
N TYR A 65 2.11 -11.60 5.90
CA TYR A 65 3.34 -11.64 6.69
C TYR A 65 4.54 -11.44 5.79
N HIS A 66 5.16 -10.28 5.88
CA HIS A 66 6.26 -9.86 5.03
C HIS A 66 7.59 -10.30 5.64
N ASN A 67 8.32 -11.20 4.94
CA ASN A 67 9.53 -11.83 5.49
C ASN A 67 10.69 -10.86 5.71
N ILE A 68 10.85 -9.83 4.86
CA ILE A 68 11.94 -8.85 5.00
C ILE A 68 11.75 -8.01 6.27
N TYR A 69 10.50 -7.59 6.55
CA TYR A 69 10.18 -6.77 7.72
C TYR A 69 9.87 -7.60 8.98
N ASN A 70 9.71 -8.92 8.80
CA ASN A 70 9.30 -9.85 9.86
C ASN A 70 8.04 -9.35 10.58
N SER A 71 7.05 -8.89 9.80
CA SER A 71 5.87 -8.19 10.27
C SER A 71 4.64 -8.52 9.45
N TRP A 72 3.46 -8.46 10.09
CA TRP A 72 2.19 -8.39 9.37
C TRP A 72 2.02 -6.98 8.80
N SER A 73 1.75 -6.91 7.52
CA SER A 73 1.64 -5.66 6.74
C SER A 73 0.43 -5.69 5.82
N TRP A 74 -0.02 -4.52 5.38
CA TRP A 74 -0.98 -4.40 4.29
C TRP A 74 -0.45 -4.99 2.98
N LEU A 75 -1.32 -5.10 1.98
CA LEU A 75 -0.94 -5.63 0.67
C LEU A 75 -0.57 -4.49 -0.28
N GLY A 76 0.39 -4.74 -1.18
CA GLY A 76 0.76 -3.75 -2.18
C GLY A 76 2.12 -4.01 -2.83
N GLY A 77 2.41 -3.22 -3.85
CA GLY A 77 3.65 -3.37 -4.61
C GLY A 77 4.02 -2.16 -5.44
N HIS A 78 5.03 -2.36 -6.27
CA HIS A 78 5.58 -1.30 -7.10
C HIS A 78 4.69 -1.04 -8.32
N ALA A 79 4.64 0.23 -8.74
CA ALA A 79 3.95 0.61 -9.96
C ALA A 79 4.61 0.03 -11.23
N ASP A 80 5.96 -0.07 -11.24
CA ASP A 80 6.76 -0.66 -12.34
C ASP A 80 6.44 -0.08 -13.72
N GLY A 81 6.19 1.23 -13.76
CA GLY A 81 5.84 1.96 -14.97
C GLY A 81 4.34 2.09 -15.22
N GLU A 82 3.51 1.35 -14.48
CA GLU A 82 2.06 1.50 -14.55
C GLU A 82 1.59 2.80 -13.88
N THR A 83 0.67 3.49 -14.54
CA THR A 83 0.09 4.74 -14.03
C THR A 83 -1.33 4.57 -13.48
N ASP A 84 -1.97 3.42 -13.72
CA ASP A 84 -3.24 3.06 -13.10
C ASP A 84 -2.99 2.38 -11.75
N LEU A 85 -2.82 3.20 -10.72
CA LEU A 85 -2.42 2.73 -9.39
C LEU A 85 -3.51 1.92 -8.67
N LEU A 86 -4.79 2.14 -8.99
CA LEU A 86 -5.88 1.29 -8.49
C LEU A 86 -5.76 -0.12 -9.07
N SER A 87 -5.50 -0.24 -10.37
CA SER A 87 -5.26 -1.54 -11.02
C SER A 87 -4.04 -2.25 -10.44
N VAL A 88 -2.96 -1.52 -10.13
CA VAL A 88 -1.78 -2.05 -9.44
C VAL A 88 -2.18 -2.62 -8.07
N ALA A 89 -2.87 -1.85 -7.23
CA ALA A 89 -3.28 -2.29 -5.90
C ALA A 89 -4.17 -3.55 -5.96
N ILE A 90 -5.13 -3.60 -6.88
CA ILE A 90 -6.00 -4.77 -7.08
C ILE A 90 -5.19 -6.00 -7.52
N ARG A 91 -4.23 -5.82 -8.44
CA ARG A 91 -3.36 -6.90 -8.92
C ARG A 91 -2.52 -7.47 -7.77
N GLU A 92 -1.87 -6.61 -7.00
CA GLU A 92 -1.04 -7.03 -5.87
C GLU A 92 -1.84 -7.83 -4.83
N VAL A 93 -3.06 -7.38 -4.50
CA VAL A 93 -3.94 -8.14 -3.59
C VAL A 93 -4.24 -9.55 -4.14
N LYS A 94 -4.57 -9.67 -5.42
CA LYS A 94 -4.83 -10.97 -6.05
C LYS A 94 -3.59 -11.86 -6.05
N GLU A 95 -2.44 -11.29 -6.32
CA GLU A 95 -1.18 -12.02 -6.36
C GLU A 95 -0.70 -12.45 -4.98
N GLU A 96 -0.75 -11.56 -3.98
CA GLU A 96 -0.21 -11.82 -2.64
C GLU A 96 -1.13 -12.68 -1.78
N ALA A 97 -2.45 -12.50 -1.89
CA ALA A 97 -3.44 -13.20 -1.07
C ALA A 97 -4.16 -14.35 -1.79
N GLY A 98 -3.99 -14.47 -3.12
CA GLY A 98 -4.63 -15.52 -3.91
C GLY A 98 -6.15 -15.39 -4.03
N ILE A 99 -6.74 -14.28 -3.59
CA ILE A 99 -8.17 -13.99 -3.72
C ILE A 99 -8.48 -13.45 -5.11
N SER A 100 -9.63 -13.83 -5.66
CA SER A 100 -10.05 -13.43 -7.01
C SER A 100 -11.10 -12.32 -7.00
N ASN A 101 -11.96 -12.29 -5.98
CA ASN A 101 -13.11 -11.40 -5.87
C ASN A 101 -12.78 -10.21 -4.94
N VAL A 102 -11.93 -9.31 -5.42
CA VAL A 102 -11.63 -8.04 -4.74
C VAL A 102 -12.12 -6.86 -5.59
N ARG A 103 -12.75 -5.90 -4.95
CA ARG A 103 -13.30 -4.70 -5.60
C ARG A 103 -12.97 -3.44 -4.82
N PRO A 104 -12.84 -2.29 -5.47
CA PRO A 104 -12.71 -1.03 -4.76
C PRO A 104 -14.02 -0.65 -4.07
N VAL A 105 -13.93 -0.12 -2.85
CA VAL A 105 -15.05 0.53 -2.17
C VAL A 105 -15.37 1.86 -2.85
N SER A 106 -14.32 2.54 -3.34
CA SER A 106 -14.36 3.72 -4.18
C SER A 106 -13.14 3.71 -5.10
N GLU A 107 -13.23 4.29 -6.29
CA GLU A 107 -12.08 4.48 -7.19
C GLU A 107 -11.15 5.61 -6.74
N GLU A 108 -11.57 6.39 -5.73
CA GLU A 108 -10.79 7.48 -5.17
C GLU A 108 -9.64 6.99 -4.29
N ILE A 109 -8.57 7.77 -4.22
CA ILE A 109 -7.46 7.52 -3.30
C ILE A 109 -8.00 7.53 -1.86
N PHE A 110 -7.70 6.48 -1.11
CA PHE A 110 -8.07 6.38 0.29
C PHE A 110 -7.06 7.04 1.22
N SER A 111 -5.76 6.87 0.92
CA SER A 111 -4.67 7.43 1.72
C SER A 111 -3.42 7.58 0.87
N LEU A 112 -2.47 8.42 1.29
CA LEU A 112 -1.16 8.50 0.67
C LEU A 112 -0.07 8.74 1.71
N GLU A 113 1.12 8.18 1.47
CA GLU A 113 2.22 8.16 2.41
C GLU A 113 3.58 8.21 1.72
N SER A 114 4.53 8.87 2.35
CA SER A 114 5.95 8.73 2.02
C SER A 114 6.59 7.78 3.04
N LEU A 115 6.98 6.58 2.57
CA LEU A 115 7.47 5.49 3.40
C LEU A 115 8.96 5.31 3.21
N THR A 116 9.71 5.16 4.30
CA THR A 116 11.13 4.81 4.25
C THR A 116 11.30 3.29 4.09
N VAL A 117 12.17 2.90 3.18
CA VAL A 117 12.62 1.51 3.04
C VAL A 117 14.09 1.44 3.42
N ASP A 118 14.39 0.66 4.45
CA ASP A 118 15.76 0.44 4.88
C ASP A 118 16.56 -0.37 3.85
N GLY A 119 17.87 -0.14 3.80
CA GLY A 119 18.75 -0.92 2.97
C GLY A 119 18.69 -2.41 3.34
N HIS A 120 18.50 -3.28 2.36
CA HIS A 120 18.32 -4.70 2.57
C HIS A 120 18.93 -5.55 1.45
N VAL A 121 19.02 -6.86 1.68
CA VAL A 121 19.47 -7.80 0.64
C VAL A 121 18.26 -8.49 0.02
N LYS A 122 18.11 -8.37 -1.30
CA LYS A 122 17.06 -9.04 -2.08
C LYS A 122 17.68 -9.91 -3.16
N LYS A 123 17.40 -11.21 -3.15
CA LYS A 123 17.93 -12.19 -4.13
C LYS A 123 19.47 -12.11 -4.27
N GLY A 124 20.19 -11.90 -3.15
CA GLY A 124 21.65 -11.84 -3.09
C GLY A 124 22.28 -10.49 -3.46
N ASN A 125 21.50 -9.48 -3.85
CA ASN A 125 21.97 -8.13 -4.15
C ASN A 125 21.54 -7.14 -3.07
N TYR A 126 22.44 -6.21 -2.73
CA TYR A 126 22.13 -5.12 -1.81
C TYR A 126 21.29 -4.06 -2.52
N VAL A 127 20.16 -3.71 -1.89
CA VAL A 127 19.28 -2.61 -2.27
C VAL A 127 19.49 -1.47 -1.28
N SER A 128 19.83 -0.29 -1.76
CA SER A 128 20.01 0.90 -0.91
C SER A 128 18.70 1.36 -0.29
N SER A 129 18.79 2.06 0.84
CA SER A 129 17.62 2.75 1.42
C SER A 129 17.04 3.74 0.41
N HIS A 130 15.73 3.79 0.33
CA HIS A 130 14.99 4.63 -0.62
C HIS A 130 13.58 4.96 -0.07
N LEU A 131 12.80 5.73 -0.82
CA LEU A 131 11.43 6.03 -0.46
C LEU A 131 10.43 5.29 -1.37
N HIS A 132 9.41 4.73 -0.76
CA HIS A 132 8.17 4.39 -1.43
C HIS A 132 7.19 5.55 -1.30
N LEU A 133 6.82 6.14 -2.42
CA LEU A 133 5.79 7.17 -2.52
C LEU A 133 4.48 6.45 -2.79
N ASN A 134 3.77 6.16 -1.72
CA ASN A 134 2.70 5.17 -1.71
C ASN A 134 1.31 5.81 -1.85
N ILE A 135 0.49 5.20 -2.69
CA ILE A 135 -0.92 5.55 -2.87
C ILE A 135 -1.76 4.35 -2.43
N THR A 136 -2.64 4.56 -1.45
CA THR A 136 -3.45 3.50 -0.84
C THR A 136 -4.90 3.58 -1.31
N TYR A 137 -5.48 2.44 -1.65
CA TYR A 137 -6.90 2.28 -1.98
C TYR A 137 -7.61 1.42 -0.93
N LEU A 138 -8.88 1.75 -0.66
CA LEU A 138 -9.75 0.92 0.17
C LEU A 138 -10.44 -0.12 -0.72
N LEU A 139 -10.12 -1.38 -0.51
CA LEU A 139 -10.70 -2.49 -1.24
C LEU A 139 -11.56 -3.36 -0.33
N GLU A 140 -12.54 -4.02 -0.92
CA GLU A 140 -13.43 -4.98 -0.24
C GLU A 140 -13.26 -6.37 -0.85
N ALA A 141 -13.18 -7.39 0.02
CA ALA A 141 -13.16 -8.79 -0.37
C ALA A 141 -13.99 -9.64 0.59
N ASP A 142 -14.36 -10.84 0.16
CA ASP A 142 -15.05 -11.80 1.02
C ASP A 142 -14.07 -12.49 1.96
N SER A 143 -14.24 -12.31 3.28
CA SER A 143 -13.40 -12.94 4.29
C SER A 143 -13.55 -14.45 4.40
N GLU A 144 -14.53 -15.03 3.72
CA GLU A 144 -14.75 -16.49 3.64
C GLU A 144 -14.08 -17.10 2.39
N GLU A 145 -13.63 -16.28 1.44
CA GLU A 145 -12.83 -16.75 0.29
C GLU A 145 -11.49 -17.30 0.80
N GLN A 146 -11.09 -18.46 0.28
CA GLN A 146 -9.84 -19.09 0.68
C GLN A 146 -8.64 -18.25 0.24
N VAL A 147 -7.82 -17.84 1.20
CA VAL A 147 -6.56 -17.13 0.94
C VAL A 147 -5.42 -18.11 0.69
N SER A 148 -4.46 -17.70 -0.11
CA SER A 148 -3.22 -18.46 -0.37
C SER A 148 -2.02 -17.53 -0.46
N VAL A 149 -0.91 -17.94 0.14
CA VAL A 149 0.33 -17.16 0.16
C VAL A 149 1.07 -17.29 -1.15
N LYS A 150 1.46 -16.17 -1.76
CA LYS A 150 2.49 -16.16 -2.79
C LYS A 150 3.87 -16.20 -2.11
N ALA A 151 4.62 -17.25 -2.34
CA ALA A 151 5.91 -17.51 -1.67
C ALA A 151 7.07 -16.57 -2.08
N ASP A 152 6.83 -15.50 -2.81
CA ASP A 152 7.87 -14.52 -3.22
C ASP A 152 7.90 -13.32 -2.26
N GLY A 153 8.44 -13.54 -1.06
CA GLY A 153 8.62 -12.49 -0.05
C GLY A 153 7.67 -12.55 1.13
N ASN A 154 6.53 -13.24 1.02
CA ASN A 154 5.53 -13.40 2.06
C ASN A 154 5.44 -14.85 2.54
N SER A 155 5.11 -15.08 3.82
CA SER A 155 4.95 -16.42 4.40
C SER A 155 3.62 -16.63 5.13
N GLY A 156 2.74 -15.63 5.14
CA GLY A 156 1.41 -15.71 5.75
C GLY A 156 0.42 -14.76 5.08
N VAL A 157 -0.85 -15.14 5.04
CA VAL A 157 -1.99 -14.28 4.69
C VAL A 157 -3.09 -14.57 5.68
N MET A 158 -3.65 -13.56 6.33
CA MET A 158 -4.68 -13.76 7.34
C MET A 158 -5.58 -12.52 7.49
N TRP A 159 -6.83 -12.78 7.83
CA TRP A 159 -7.77 -11.77 8.27
C TRP A 159 -7.65 -11.54 9.77
N PHE A 160 -7.59 -10.28 10.18
CA PHE A 160 -7.54 -9.83 11.57
C PHE A 160 -8.69 -8.88 11.86
N SER A 161 -9.09 -8.73 13.13
CA SER A 161 -9.83 -7.54 13.53
C SER A 161 -8.93 -6.29 13.35
N PRO A 162 -9.49 -5.10 13.21
CA PRO A 162 -8.67 -3.87 13.14
C PRO A 162 -7.72 -3.73 14.33
N GLU A 163 -8.16 -4.09 15.52
CA GLU A 163 -7.36 -4.06 16.76
C GLU A 163 -6.21 -5.07 16.69
N ASP A 164 -6.51 -6.33 16.31
CA ASP A 164 -5.48 -7.36 16.15
C ASP A 164 -4.46 -6.99 15.07
N ALA A 165 -4.88 -6.34 13.98
CA ALA A 165 -3.98 -5.87 12.94
C ALA A 165 -2.92 -4.91 13.48
N LEU A 166 -3.29 -4.01 14.42
CA LEU A 166 -2.36 -3.12 15.10
C LEU A 166 -1.41 -3.88 16.02
N GLU A 167 -1.90 -4.89 16.75
CA GLU A 167 -1.10 -5.67 17.69
C GLU A 167 -0.13 -6.65 16.99
N LYS A 168 -0.52 -7.19 15.83
CA LYS A 168 0.27 -8.17 15.07
C LYS A 168 1.39 -7.54 14.25
N SER A 169 1.26 -6.28 13.86
CA SER A 169 2.34 -5.57 13.19
C SER A 169 3.46 -5.23 14.18
N THR A 170 4.69 -5.59 13.81
CA THR A 170 5.90 -5.31 14.60
C THR A 170 6.59 -4.00 14.20
N GLU A 171 5.95 -3.18 13.38
CA GLU A 171 6.46 -1.91 12.86
C GLU A 171 5.77 -0.73 13.57
N PRO A 172 6.31 -0.23 14.71
CA PRO A 172 5.61 0.75 15.56
C PRO A 172 5.24 2.05 14.84
N TRP A 173 6.09 2.50 13.90
CA TRP A 173 5.80 3.70 13.13
C TRP A 173 4.61 3.49 12.19
N PHE A 174 4.53 2.35 11.50
CA PHE A 174 3.38 1.97 10.66
C PHE A 174 2.10 1.86 11.48
N VAL A 175 2.17 1.21 12.65
CA VAL A 175 1.01 1.08 13.55
C VAL A 175 0.46 2.45 13.93
N VAL A 176 1.32 3.37 14.37
CA VAL A 176 0.91 4.68 14.87
C VAL A 176 0.47 5.62 13.75
N HIS A 177 1.25 5.70 12.67
CA HIS A 177 1.07 6.73 11.65
C HIS A 177 0.27 6.28 10.43
N ILE A 178 0.23 4.97 10.15
CA ILE A 178 -0.45 4.42 8.98
C ILE A 178 -1.71 3.66 9.39
N TYR A 179 -1.58 2.49 10.02
CA TYR A 179 -2.73 1.61 10.24
C TYR A 179 -3.79 2.24 11.16
N SER A 180 -3.40 2.91 12.25
CA SER A 180 -4.33 3.66 13.11
C SER A 180 -5.05 4.78 12.34
N LYS A 181 -4.37 5.44 11.40
CA LYS A 181 -4.97 6.44 10.51
C LYS A 181 -6.00 5.80 9.57
N LEU A 182 -5.66 4.69 8.91
CA LEU A 182 -6.55 3.99 7.99
C LEU A 182 -7.82 3.52 8.70
N ILE A 183 -7.69 2.97 9.92
CA ILE A 183 -8.83 2.56 10.75
C ILE A 183 -9.73 3.76 11.05
N LYS A 184 -9.18 4.89 11.50
CA LYS A 184 -9.95 6.12 11.75
C LYS A 184 -10.68 6.62 10.50
N LYS A 185 -10.04 6.51 9.32
CA LYS A 185 -10.64 6.92 8.03
C LYS A 185 -11.80 6.02 7.61
N MET A 186 -11.85 4.78 8.06
CA MET A 186 -12.99 3.89 7.82
C MET A 186 -14.24 4.28 8.64
N GLY A 187 -14.09 5.12 9.67
CA GLY A 187 -15.19 5.57 10.53
C GLY A 187 -15.63 4.53 11.56
N ILE A 188 -14.74 3.65 11.97
CA ILE A 188 -14.92 2.64 13.01
C ILE A 188 -13.97 2.90 14.18
#